data_4a6cd0564eccd83092e405d7abff4318
#
_entry.id   4a6cd0564eccd83092e405d7abff4318
#
_cell.length_a   1.000
_cell.length_b   1.000
_cell.length_c   1.000
_cell.angle_alpha   90.00
_cell.angle_beta   90.00
_cell.angle_gamma   90.00
#
_symmetry.space_group_name_H-M   'P 1'
#
loop_
_entity.id
_entity.type
_entity.pdbx_description
1 polymer ?
#
loop_
_entity_poly.entity_id
_entity_poly.type
_entity_poly.pdbx_seq_one_letter_code
_entity_poly.pdbx_strand_id
1 'polypeptide(L)'
;MRRISEGMPGGRELRAIDVGEHLWAIVQSVPETDYGQTALARGLQNLDWVGPRAIAHEHVIELFLSAPALLPMHLFTLFTSDDRVLQHVHSDRTRIRRLLKRVEGKVEWGVRLTFDEKTARAKVSRRRDAYS
;
A
#
# COMPACT_ATOMS: atom_id res chain seq x y z
N MET A 1 5.45 -17.48 15.18
CA MET A 1 5.00 -16.69 14.27
C MET A 1 5.18 -15.28 14.54
N ARG A 2 5.62 -14.59 13.69
CA ARG A 2 5.82 -13.31 13.93
C ARG A 2 4.86 -12.49 13.40
N ARG A 3 4.43 -11.71 13.79
CA ARG A 3 3.46 -11.05 13.28
C ARG A 3 3.64 -9.74 13.25
N ILE A 4 4.01 -9.18 13.67
CA ILE A 4 4.09 -7.97 13.82
C ILE A 4 4.63 -6.91 13.28
N SER A 5 5.64 -6.86 13.09
CA SER A 5 6.28 -5.73 12.61
C SER A 5 5.95 -5.50 11.18
N GLU A 6 5.01 -6.24 10.64
CA GLU A 6 4.66 -6.03 9.27
C GLU A 6 3.64 -4.93 9.16
N GLY A 7 3.80 -4.05 8.23
CA GLY A 7 2.85 -2.97 8.01
C GLY A 7 3.19 -1.69 8.77
N MET A 8 2.22 -0.81 8.85
CA MET A 8 2.44 0.52 9.42
C MET A 8 2.69 0.48 10.91
N PRO A 9 3.64 1.28 11.38
CA PRO A 9 3.89 1.40 12.82
C PRO A 9 2.60 1.75 13.56
N GLY A 10 2.35 1.06 14.64
CA GLY A 10 1.16 1.27 15.45
C GLY A 10 -0.09 0.62 14.92
N GLY A 11 -0.05 0.00 13.74
CA GLY A 11 -1.21 -0.65 13.16
C GLY A 11 -1.44 -2.04 13.71
N ARG A 12 -2.60 -2.58 13.40
CA ARG A 12 -2.91 -3.94 13.79
C ARG A 12 -2.43 -4.89 12.72
N GLU A 13 -2.74 -6.17 12.86
CA GLU A 13 -2.27 -7.15 11.90
C GLU A 13 -2.87 -6.92 10.52
N LEU A 14 -2.13 -7.29 9.51
CA LEU A 14 -2.62 -7.24 8.14
C LEU A 14 -3.76 -8.24 7.99
N ARG A 15 -4.75 -7.89 7.20
CA ARG A 15 -5.86 -8.78 6.93
C ARG A 15 -6.32 -8.63 5.50
N ALA A 16 -7.01 -9.65 5.01
CA ALA A 16 -7.50 -9.66 3.63
C ALA A 16 -9.02 -9.52 3.63
N ILE A 17 -9.53 -8.68 2.77
CA ILE A 17 -10.96 -8.52 2.58
C ILE A 17 -11.30 -9.10 1.23
N ASP A 18 -12.25 -10.04 1.22
CA ASP A 18 -12.70 -10.65 -0.02
C ASP A 18 -13.61 -9.64 -0.72
N VAL A 19 -13.19 -9.15 -1.86
CA VAL A 19 -13.98 -8.17 -2.59
C VAL A 19 -14.71 -8.80 -3.77
N GLY A 20 -14.69 -10.13 -3.85
CA GLY A 20 -15.42 -10.88 -4.88
C GLY A 20 -14.56 -11.22 -6.08
N GLU A 21 -15.02 -12.19 -6.86
CA GLU A 21 -14.36 -12.57 -8.11
C GLU A 21 -12.87 -12.91 -7.96
N HIS A 22 -12.54 -13.56 -6.87
CA HIS A 22 -11.17 -13.97 -6.55
C HIS A 22 -10.21 -12.79 -6.38
N LEU A 23 -10.74 -11.66 -5.99
CA LEU A 23 -9.94 -10.48 -5.74
C LEU A 23 -9.94 -10.19 -4.24
N TRP A 24 -8.79 -9.85 -3.71
CA TRP A 24 -8.65 -9.57 -2.28
C TRP A 24 -7.99 -8.23 -2.06
N ALA A 25 -8.46 -7.51 -1.08
CA ALA A 25 -7.83 -6.26 -0.67
C ALA A 25 -7.09 -6.51 0.63
N ILE A 26 -5.81 -6.19 0.66
CA ILE A 26 -5.00 -6.34 1.86
C ILE A 26 -5.02 -5.00 2.59
N VAL A 27 -5.48 -5.02 3.80
CA VAL A 27 -5.65 -3.81 4.59
C VAL A 27 -5.11 -3.96 6.00
N GLN A 28 -4.97 -2.87 6.68
CA GLN A 28 -4.50 -2.86 8.05
C GLN A 28 -5.23 -1.73 8.77
N SER A 29 -5.71 -1.99 9.96
CA SER A 29 -6.34 -0.95 10.77
C SER A 29 -5.26 -0.15 11.47
N VAL A 30 -5.34 1.16 11.39
CA VAL A 30 -4.36 2.03 12.03
C VAL A 30 -5.07 3.06 12.90
N PRO A 31 -4.42 3.54 13.96
CA PRO A 31 -5.07 4.50 14.86
C PRO A 31 -5.27 5.85 14.19
N GLU A 32 -6.43 6.41 14.35
CA GLU A 32 -6.74 7.71 13.79
C GLU A 32 -5.85 8.80 14.40
N THR A 33 -5.45 8.64 15.64
CA THR A 33 -4.57 9.61 16.29
C THR A 33 -3.24 9.75 15.56
N ASP A 34 -2.79 8.70 14.90
CA ASP A 34 -1.52 8.73 14.19
C ASP A 34 -1.66 8.89 12.68
N TYR A 35 -2.81 8.51 12.12
CA TYR A 35 -2.98 8.50 10.68
C TYR A 35 -4.22 9.27 10.20
N GLY A 36 -4.92 9.93 11.09
CA GLY A 36 -6.05 10.74 10.71
C GLY A 36 -5.60 11.97 9.94
N GLN A 37 -6.55 12.72 9.44
CA GLN A 37 -6.26 13.86 8.58
C GLN A 37 -5.24 14.85 9.14
N THR A 38 -5.40 15.23 10.39
CA THR A 38 -4.49 16.20 11.01
C THR A 38 -3.10 15.62 11.21
N ALA A 39 -3.03 14.40 11.73
CA ALA A 39 -1.74 13.75 11.97
C ALA A 39 -1.00 13.52 10.67
N LEU A 40 -1.73 13.12 9.63
CA LEU A 40 -1.14 12.84 8.33
C LEU A 40 -0.61 14.12 7.69
N ALA A 41 -1.38 15.20 7.77
CA ALA A 41 -0.95 16.47 7.21
C ALA A 41 0.36 16.96 7.87
N ARG A 42 0.48 16.73 9.16
CA ARG A 42 1.68 17.12 9.89
C ARG A 42 2.83 16.19 9.54
N GLY A 43 2.58 14.89 9.52
CA GLY A 43 3.61 13.89 9.25
C GLY A 43 4.19 14.00 7.86
N LEU A 44 3.37 14.33 6.87
CA LEU A 44 3.84 14.42 5.49
C LEU A 44 4.87 15.53 5.28
N GLN A 45 5.00 16.41 6.22
CA GLN A 45 6.01 17.47 6.13
C GLN A 45 7.32 17.05 6.78
N ASN A 46 7.37 15.85 7.33
CA ASN A 46 8.55 15.40 8.06
C ASN A 46 9.05 14.09 7.48
N LEU A 47 10.19 14.13 6.83
CA LEU A 47 10.75 12.96 6.18
C LEU A 47 11.08 11.85 7.18
N ASP A 48 11.44 12.20 8.40
CA ASP A 48 11.73 11.21 9.43
C ASP A 48 10.46 10.42 9.81
N TRP A 49 9.29 11.00 9.59
CA TRP A 49 8.03 10.32 9.83
C TRP A 49 7.62 9.50 8.61
N VAL A 50 7.78 10.07 7.41
CA VAL A 50 7.37 9.41 6.17
C VAL A 50 8.28 8.23 5.82
N GLY A 51 9.57 8.39 5.99
CA GLY A 51 10.54 7.39 5.56
C GLY A 51 10.28 5.98 6.07
N PRO A 52 10.18 5.78 7.39
CA PRO A 52 9.91 4.45 7.92
C PRO A 52 8.59 3.88 7.43
N ARG A 53 7.60 4.73 7.20
CA ARG A 53 6.28 4.30 6.74
C ARG A 53 6.30 3.92 5.26
N ALA A 54 7.08 4.62 4.47
CA ALA A 54 7.27 4.24 3.06
C ALA A 54 7.97 2.88 2.97
N ILE A 55 8.95 2.64 3.82
CA ILE A 55 9.64 1.36 3.87
C ILE A 55 8.70 0.26 4.32
N ALA A 56 7.85 0.53 5.31
CA ALA A 56 6.87 -0.43 5.78
C ALA A 56 5.88 -0.80 4.67
N HIS A 57 5.46 0.18 3.90
CA HIS A 57 4.55 -0.04 2.78
C HIS A 57 5.19 -0.95 1.73
N GLU A 58 6.45 -0.69 1.39
CA GLU A 58 7.19 -1.51 0.45
C GLU A 58 7.36 -2.93 0.98
N HIS A 59 7.60 -3.06 2.27
CA HIS A 59 7.78 -4.35 2.89
C HIS A 59 6.50 -5.20 2.78
N VAL A 60 5.35 -4.59 2.97
CA VAL A 60 4.09 -5.30 2.81
C VAL A 60 3.90 -5.75 1.36
N ILE A 61 4.22 -4.88 0.41
CA ILE A 61 4.13 -5.24 -1.01
C ILE A 61 5.01 -6.47 -1.29
N GLU A 62 6.20 -6.50 -0.73
CA GLU A 62 7.12 -7.62 -0.92
C GLU A 62 6.57 -8.93 -0.39
N LEU A 63 5.76 -8.88 0.65
CA LEU A 63 5.17 -10.10 1.20
C LEU A 63 4.22 -10.78 0.22
N PHE A 64 3.68 -10.04 -0.72
CA PHE A 64 2.71 -10.56 -1.65
C PHE A 64 3.20 -10.70 -3.09
N LEU A 65 4.51 -10.60 -3.29
CA LEU A 65 5.07 -10.70 -4.63
C LEU A 65 4.85 -12.06 -5.29
N SER A 66 4.57 -13.08 -4.51
CA SER A 66 4.32 -14.40 -5.07
C SER A 66 2.90 -14.55 -5.61
N ALA A 67 2.04 -13.58 -5.40
CA ALA A 67 0.69 -13.64 -5.91
C ALA A 67 0.72 -13.56 -7.45
N PRO A 68 -0.25 -14.17 -8.13
CA PRO A 68 -0.30 -14.10 -9.59
C PRO A 68 -0.38 -12.68 -10.14
N ALA A 69 -1.06 -11.82 -9.42
CA ALA A 69 -1.14 -10.41 -9.79
C ALA A 69 -1.24 -9.58 -8.52
N LEU A 70 -0.60 -8.47 -8.50
CA LEU A 70 -0.59 -7.60 -7.33
C LEU A 70 -0.61 -6.16 -7.80
N LEU A 71 -1.54 -5.38 -7.28
CA LEU A 71 -1.63 -3.97 -7.60
C LEU A 71 -1.44 -3.15 -6.33
N PRO A 72 -0.26 -2.59 -6.12
CA PRO A 72 -0.02 -1.79 -4.93
C PRO A 72 -0.82 -0.49 -4.96
N MET A 73 -1.34 -0.10 -3.82
CA MET A 73 -2.00 1.19 -3.69
C MET A 73 -0.97 2.23 -3.28
N HIS A 74 -1.33 3.48 -3.47
CA HIS A 74 -0.43 4.56 -3.07
C HIS A 74 -0.26 4.56 -1.56
N LEU A 75 0.89 4.98 -1.12
CA LEU A 75 1.15 5.12 0.31
C LEU A 75 0.09 6.03 0.93
N PHE A 76 -0.40 5.65 2.08
CA PHE A 76 -1.45 6.41 2.79
C PHE A 76 -2.79 6.46 2.06
N THR A 77 -3.14 5.37 1.38
CA THR A 77 -4.50 5.22 0.89
C THR A 77 -5.32 4.73 2.06
N LEU A 78 -6.14 5.62 2.61
CA LEU A 78 -6.89 5.37 3.83
C LEU A 78 -8.39 5.40 3.62
N PHE A 79 -9.08 4.53 4.35
CA PHE A 79 -10.54 4.46 4.32
C PHE A 79 -11.05 4.45 5.74
N THR A 80 -12.27 4.92 5.94
CA THR A 80 -12.85 4.98 7.28
C THR A 80 -13.44 3.65 7.74
N SER A 81 -13.67 2.73 6.83
CA SER A 81 -14.22 1.42 7.18
C SER A 81 -13.98 0.43 6.07
N ASP A 82 -14.19 -0.86 6.37
CA ASP A 82 -14.09 -1.90 5.36
C ASP A 82 -15.15 -1.71 4.28
N ASP A 83 -16.33 -1.23 4.64
CA ASP A 83 -17.38 -0.97 3.65
C ASP A 83 -16.92 0.06 2.63
N ARG A 84 -16.15 1.03 3.05
CA ARG A 84 -15.63 2.04 2.13
C ARG A 84 -14.59 1.43 1.20
N VAL A 85 -13.79 0.49 1.69
CA VAL A 85 -12.85 -0.22 0.84
C VAL A 85 -13.61 -0.99 -0.24
N LEU A 86 -14.66 -1.71 0.16
CA LEU A 86 -15.47 -2.47 -0.78
C LEU A 86 -16.12 -1.57 -1.82
N GLN A 87 -16.66 -0.43 -1.40
CA GLN A 87 -17.26 0.52 -2.31
C GLN A 87 -16.27 1.05 -3.33
N HIS A 88 -15.07 1.36 -2.86
CA HIS A 88 -14.03 1.89 -3.73
C HIS A 88 -13.62 0.86 -4.77
N VAL A 89 -13.39 -0.38 -4.36
CA VAL A 89 -12.97 -1.44 -5.25
C VAL A 89 -14.07 -1.73 -6.27
N HIS A 90 -15.33 -1.78 -5.81
CA HIS A 90 -16.43 -2.06 -6.72
C HIS A 90 -16.62 -0.94 -7.74
N SER A 91 -16.50 0.30 -7.33
CA SER A 91 -16.71 1.42 -8.26
C SER A 91 -15.57 1.54 -9.26
N ASP A 92 -14.40 1.03 -8.94
CA ASP A 92 -13.24 1.12 -9.81
C ASP A 92 -12.88 -0.25 -10.38
N ARG A 93 -13.79 -1.21 -10.28
CA ARG A 93 -13.52 -2.61 -10.61
C ARG A 93 -12.96 -2.85 -12.01
N THR A 94 -13.52 -2.20 -12.99
CA THR A 94 -13.08 -2.41 -14.38
C THR A 94 -11.63 -1.99 -14.56
N ARG A 95 -11.27 -0.85 -14.00
CA ARG A 95 -9.91 -0.35 -14.10
C ARG A 95 -8.92 -1.25 -13.33
N ILE A 96 -9.32 -1.67 -12.13
CA ILE A 96 -8.49 -2.52 -11.31
C ILE A 96 -8.23 -3.85 -12.02
N ARG A 97 -9.25 -4.46 -12.58
CA ARG A 97 -9.09 -5.72 -13.30
C ARG A 97 -8.21 -5.57 -14.51
N ARG A 98 -8.33 -4.48 -15.22
CA ARG A 98 -7.50 -4.22 -16.38
C ARG A 98 -6.03 -4.08 -15.97
N LEU A 99 -5.76 -3.38 -14.88
CA LEU A 99 -4.40 -3.21 -14.40
C LEU A 99 -3.81 -4.51 -13.88
N LEU A 100 -4.62 -5.30 -13.16
CA LEU A 100 -4.15 -6.58 -12.66
C LEU A 100 -3.82 -7.53 -13.80
N LYS A 101 -4.61 -7.53 -14.85
CA LYS A 101 -4.35 -8.37 -15.99
C LYS A 101 -3.06 -7.95 -16.68
N ARG A 102 -2.79 -6.67 -16.72
CA ARG A 102 -1.59 -6.16 -17.34
C ARG A 102 -0.32 -6.60 -16.60
N VAL A 103 -0.38 -6.72 -15.29
CA VAL A 103 0.79 -7.11 -14.50
C VAL A 103 0.83 -8.60 -14.16
N GLU A 104 -0.20 -9.33 -14.51
CA GLU A 104 -0.30 -10.74 -14.18
C GLU A 104 0.89 -11.51 -14.75
N GLY A 105 1.51 -12.31 -13.93
CA GLY A 105 2.65 -13.11 -14.33
C GLY A 105 3.93 -12.35 -14.60
N LYS A 106 3.94 -11.04 -14.45
CA LYS A 106 5.14 -10.27 -14.68
C LYS A 106 5.82 -9.98 -13.37
N VAL A 107 7.10 -10.27 -13.33
CA VAL A 107 7.85 -9.95 -12.17
C VAL A 107 8.23 -8.52 -12.33
N GLU A 108 7.74 -7.70 -11.47
CA GLU A 108 8.08 -6.35 -11.53
C GLU A 108 9.46 -6.30 -10.98
N TRP A 109 10.44 -5.98 -11.75
CA TRP A 109 11.78 -5.83 -11.35
C TRP A 109 11.79 -4.65 -10.51
N GLY A 110 11.43 -4.86 -9.41
CA GLY A 110 11.38 -3.82 -8.52
C GLY A 110 12.72 -3.48 -8.23
N VAL A 111 12.91 -2.43 -8.13
CA VAL A 111 14.03 -1.92 -7.89
C VAL A 111 14.31 -1.98 -6.48
N ARG A 112 15.22 -2.77 -6.09
CA ARG A 112 15.59 -2.82 -4.81
C ARG A 112 16.56 -1.84 -4.68
N LEU A 113 16.36 -0.79 -4.16
CA LEU A 113 17.31 0.23 -4.05
C LEU A 113 17.95 0.25 -2.74
N THR A 114 19.20 0.57 -2.78
CA THR A 114 19.87 0.90 -1.61
C THR A 114 19.54 2.32 -1.48
N PHE A 115 18.99 2.73 -0.43
CA PHE A 115 18.48 4.04 -0.36
C PHE A 115 19.39 5.02 0.21
N ASP A 116 19.50 6.14 -0.44
CA ASP A 116 19.77 7.36 0.26
C ASP A 116 18.44 8.11 0.18
N GLU A 117 18.31 9.20 0.82
CA GLU A 117 17.08 9.93 0.93
C GLU A 117 16.55 10.39 -0.42
N LYS A 118 17.45 10.81 -1.27
CA LYS A 118 17.08 11.30 -2.56
C LYS A 118 16.54 10.20 -3.46
N THR A 119 17.16 9.04 -3.42
CA THR A 119 16.75 7.90 -4.20
C THR A 119 15.38 7.42 -3.76
N ALA A 120 15.13 7.39 -2.46
CA ALA A 120 13.84 6.98 -1.93
C ALA A 120 12.72 7.90 -2.40
N ARG A 121 12.96 9.20 -2.40
CA ARG A 121 11.96 10.14 -2.86
C ARG A 121 11.65 9.95 -4.34
N ALA A 122 12.67 9.77 -5.14
CA ALA A 122 12.49 9.59 -6.57
C ALA A 122 11.71 8.32 -6.86
N LYS A 123 11.96 7.26 -6.11
CA LYS A 123 11.27 6.00 -6.29
C LYS A 123 9.79 6.10 -5.95
N VAL A 124 9.47 6.75 -4.85
CA VAL A 124 8.09 6.94 -4.42
C VAL A 124 7.33 7.74 -5.47
N SER A 125 7.93 8.80 -5.97
CA SER A 125 7.31 9.65 -6.97
C SER A 125 7.02 8.86 -8.24
N ARG A 126 7.96 8.07 -8.71
CA ARG A 126 7.77 7.27 -9.92
C ARG A 126 6.69 6.22 -9.76
N ARG A 127 6.59 5.61 -8.59
CA ARG A 127 5.55 4.63 -8.36
C ARG A 127 4.18 5.26 -8.39
N ARG A 128 4.07 6.44 -7.83
CA ARG A 128 2.81 7.16 -7.82
C ARG A 128 2.35 7.42 -9.24
N ASP A 129 3.27 7.85 -10.10
CA ASP A 129 2.94 8.14 -11.48
C ASP A 129 2.54 6.86 -12.23
N ALA A 130 3.19 5.76 -11.94
CA ALA A 130 2.90 4.51 -12.61
C ALA A 130 1.51 3.96 -12.29
N TYR A 131 1.00 4.23 -11.09
CA TYR A 131 -0.28 3.69 -10.67
C TYR A 131 -1.42 4.71 -10.68
N SER A 132 -1.17 5.89 -11.13
CA SER A 132 -2.21 6.95 -11.17
C SER A 132 -3.20 6.78 -12.32
#